data_06c5ce05ff0e01177038f735d6d310cb
#
_entry.id   06c5ce05ff0e01177038f735d6d310cb
#
_cell.length_a   1.000
_cell.length_b   1.000
_cell.length_c   1.000
_cell.angle_alpha   90.00
_cell.angle_beta   90.00
_cell.angle_gamma   90.00
#
_symmetry.space_group_name_H-M   'P 1'
#
loop_
_entity.id
_entity.type
_entity.pdbx_description
1 polymer ?
#
loop_
_entity_poly.entity_id
_entity_poly.type
_entity_poly.pdbx_seq_one_letter_code
_entity_poly.pdbx_strand_id
1 'polypeptide(L)'
;MSQFWKAWQKRKKTLQEKALHHHADRSMERVADKELSLEVDENIIMIEQELGRCDDLVVRRFRDKRGTDCAIVFLDGMVDRNVISEYIISYLSNPQIPDILPASNELESTDGLRQVIRNILSGSAVLMRDGDNKAYLNNTRGWDRRGVDEPQTESVVRGPRDGFCETLCVNSALVRFRLKDPHLRVRHMVIGRRTQTDVYVMYIEGLAYPPMVREVLARLEKINVDSILESGYIEQLIQDRRWSPFPQLQNTERPDKVVANLLEGKVAILVDGTPAALIAPAVFTQFYQSPEDYYERFYIATLLRFIRAISITIALLLPSLYIAFSSFHPEMIPSRLVIAMAAGRSTVPFPSLVEALIMEVAIEILREASVRLPGPIGPTIGIVGALVVGEAAVTAGLVSPVMVIIVALTTIGSFASPSYSAAISIRMLRFLVMLLAGMFGLYGIMLFLIVLLIHLSSLKSFGVPYMSPFSPLNLKGMKDVFIRAPHHLLRTRPTMFHIQDEIRMREEENREQAGR
;
A
#
# COMPACT_ATOMS: atom_id res chain seq x y z
N MET A 1 -27.93 14.11 -37.17
CA MET A 1 -27.30 13.25 -36.16
C MET A 1 -26.31 13.95 -35.22
N SER A 2 -25.59 15.01 -35.65
CA SER A 2 -24.57 15.70 -34.81
C SER A 2 -25.13 16.55 -33.64
N GLN A 3 -26.33 17.17 -33.82
CA GLN A 3 -26.92 18.00 -32.78
C GLN A 3 -27.53 17.18 -31.62
N PHE A 4 -28.11 16.03 -31.91
CA PHE A 4 -28.66 15.12 -30.89
C PHE A 4 -27.57 14.51 -30.01
N TRP A 5 -26.43 14.19 -30.62
CA TRP A 5 -25.27 13.65 -29.89
C TRP A 5 -24.62 14.68 -28.98
N LYS A 6 -24.52 15.95 -29.43
CA LYS A 6 -24.03 17.06 -28.59
C LYS A 6 -24.99 17.38 -27.44
N ALA A 7 -26.29 17.36 -27.66
CA ALA A 7 -27.31 17.56 -26.64
C ALA A 7 -27.31 16.41 -25.60
N TRP A 8 -27.14 15.16 -26.07
CA TRP A 8 -27.04 13.99 -25.19
C TRP A 8 -25.75 14.01 -24.35
N GLN A 9 -24.60 14.36 -24.93
CA GLN A 9 -23.36 14.53 -24.20
C GLN A 9 -23.46 15.67 -23.17
N LYS A 10 -24.09 16.79 -23.53
CA LYS A 10 -24.29 17.92 -22.60
C LYS A 10 -25.23 17.52 -21.45
N ARG A 11 -26.30 16.78 -21.73
CA ARG A 11 -27.24 16.29 -20.69
C ARG A 11 -26.61 15.22 -19.80
N LYS A 12 -25.79 14.33 -20.35
CA LYS A 12 -25.02 13.34 -19.59
C LYS A 12 -23.97 14.01 -18.70
N LYS A 13 -23.30 15.06 -19.21
CA LYS A 13 -22.35 15.87 -18.45
C LYS A 13 -23.04 16.63 -17.31
N THR A 14 -24.20 17.22 -17.57
CA THR A 14 -24.99 17.95 -16.54
C THR A 14 -25.59 17.01 -15.50
N LEU A 15 -25.98 15.79 -15.87
CA LEU A 15 -26.45 14.77 -14.93
C LEU A 15 -25.29 14.19 -14.09
N GLN A 16 -24.12 14.00 -14.70
CA GLN A 16 -22.90 13.63 -13.98
C GLN A 16 -22.43 14.74 -13.05
N GLU A 17 -22.47 16.01 -13.49
CA GLU A 17 -22.15 17.18 -12.66
C GLU A 17 -23.13 17.32 -11.49
N LYS A 18 -24.43 17.12 -11.69
CA LYS A 18 -25.43 17.14 -10.60
C LYS A 18 -25.29 15.96 -9.63
N ALA A 19 -24.99 14.77 -10.12
CA ALA A 19 -24.69 13.61 -9.28
C ALA A 19 -23.37 13.79 -8.50
N LEU A 20 -22.35 14.36 -9.13
CA LEU A 20 -21.07 14.73 -8.53
C LEU A 20 -21.22 15.82 -7.45
N HIS A 21 -22.05 16.84 -7.68
CA HIS A 21 -22.35 17.85 -6.65
C HIS A 21 -23.09 17.26 -5.44
N HIS A 22 -23.88 16.21 -5.60
CA HIS A 22 -24.60 15.58 -4.49
C HIS A 22 -23.74 14.64 -3.64
N HIS A 23 -22.62 14.12 -4.20
CA HIS A 23 -21.69 13.24 -3.47
C HIS A 23 -20.43 13.95 -2.93
N ALA A 24 -20.03 15.08 -3.51
CA ALA A 24 -18.81 15.81 -3.15
C ALA A 24 -18.82 16.50 -1.77
N ASP A 25 -19.97 16.57 -1.15
CA ASP A 25 -20.21 17.32 0.09
C ASP A 25 -20.19 16.46 1.38
N ARG A 26 -19.60 15.25 1.40
CA ARG A 26 -19.58 14.33 2.54
C ARG A 26 -18.29 14.34 3.37
N SER A 27 -17.58 15.45 3.39
CA SER A 27 -16.52 15.69 4.37
C SER A 27 -17.10 16.08 5.75
N MET A 28 -16.23 16.32 6.73
CA MET A 28 -16.58 16.76 8.10
C MET A 28 -17.60 17.93 8.18
N GLU A 29 -17.79 18.70 7.11
CA GLU A 29 -18.83 19.74 7.02
C GLU A 29 -20.25 19.17 7.01
N ARG A 30 -20.42 17.87 6.78
CA ARG A 30 -21.72 17.18 6.77
C ARG A 30 -22.07 16.45 8.05
N VAL A 31 -21.13 16.26 8.95
CA VAL A 31 -21.55 15.94 10.32
C VAL A 31 -22.52 17.05 10.71
N ALA A 32 -23.80 16.71 10.82
CA ALA A 32 -24.82 17.69 11.13
C ALA A 32 -24.40 18.45 12.38
N ASP A 33 -24.48 19.78 12.35
CA ASP A 33 -24.24 20.63 13.53
C ASP A 33 -25.45 20.42 14.47
N LYS A 34 -25.50 19.25 15.10
CA LYS A 34 -26.51 18.88 16.08
C LYS A 34 -25.95 19.16 17.45
N GLU A 35 -26.78 19.74 18.31
CA GLU A 35 -26.50 19.81 19.73
C GLU A 35 -26.64 18.44 20.36
N LEU A 36 -25.88 18.19 21.42
CA LEU A 36 -25.97 16.95 22.20
C LEU A 36 -27.29 16.91 22.99
N SER A 37 -27.86 15.71 23.09
CA SER A 37 -29.03 15.44 23.96
C SER A 37 -28.62 15.37 25.42
N LEU A 38 -29.59 15.53 26.31
CA LEU A 38 -29.44 15.28 27.75
C LEU A 38 -29.26 13.80 28.07
N GLU A 39 -29.67 12.88 27.17
CA GLU A 39 -29.54 11.45 27.34
C GLU A 39 -28.25 10.91 26.73
N VAL A 40 -27.43 10.23 27.53
CA VAL A 40 -26.14 9.67 27.10
C VAL A 40 -26.33 8.64 25.99
N ASP A 41 -27.37 7.82 26.05
CA ASP A 41 -27.61 6.79 25.04
C ASP A 41 -27.96 7.38 23.66
N GLU A 42 -28.72 8.46 23.61
CA GLU A 42 -28.99 9.16 22.34
C GLU A 42 -27.71 9.75 21.74
N ASN A 43 -26.84 10.33 22.57
CA ASN A 43 -25.55 10.86 22.13
C ASN A 43 -24.64 9.74 21.57
N ILE A 44 -24.59 8.58 22.21
CA ILE A 44 -23.85 7.41 21.71
C ILE A 44 -24.40 6.99 20.35
N ILE A 45 -25.71 6.88 20.20
CA ILE A 45 -26.36 6.51 18.93
C ILE A 45 -26.01 7.53 17.83
N MET A 46 -26.03 8.84 18.15
CA MET A 46 -25.65 9.87 17.19
C MET A 46 -24.18 9.72 16.75
N ILE A 47 -23.27 9.46 17.68
CA ILE A 47 -21.84 9.24 17.37
C ILE A 47 -21.67 7.99 16.50
N GLU A 48 -22.35 6.88 16.86
CA GLU A 48 -22.30 5.62 16.09
C GLU A 48 -22.93 5.76 14.69
N GLN A 49 -23.94 6.59 14.52
CA GLN A 49 -24.53 6.87 13.21
C GLN A 49 -23.57 7.64 12.30
N GLU A 50 -22.88 8.62 12.82
CA GLU A 50 -21.93 9.45 12.04
C GLU A 50 -20.61 8.72 11.75
N LEU A 51 -20.02 8.04 12.75
CA LEU A 51 -18.82 7.24 12.57
C LEU A 51 -19.12 5.90 11.86
N GLY A 52 -20.40 5.52 11.75
CA GLY A 52 -20.86 4.21 11.29
C GLY A 52 -20.49 3.09 12.27
N ARG A 53 -20.81 1.87 11.91
CA ARG A 53 -20.42 0.69 12.71
C ARG A 53 -18.92 0.43 12.50
N CYS A 54 -18.08 1.10 13.29
CA CYS A 54 -16.65 0.88 13.35
C CYS A 54 -16.34 -0.01 14.54
N ASP A 55 -15.67 -1.13 14.30
CA ASP A 55 -15.36 -2.11 15.35
C ASP A 55 -14.20 -1.67 16.26
N ASP A 56 -13.50 -0.58 15.92
CA ASP A 56 -12.48 0.08 16.75
C ASP A 56 -13.02 1.24 17.61
N LEU A 57 -14.34 1.54 17.55
CA LEU A 57 -14.99 2.50 18.43
C LEU A 57 -15.35 1.81 19.75
N VAL A 58 -14.80 2.32 20.85
CA VAL A 58 -15.02 1.78 22.20
C VAL A 58 -15.91 2.72 22.99
N VAL A 59 -17.00 2.17 23.52
CA VAL A 59 -17.92 2.86 24.44
C VAL A 59 -17.85 2.16 25.79
N ARG A 60 -17.39 2.85 26.83
CA ARG A 60 -17.38 2.34 28.22
C ARG A 60 -18.41 3.08 29.06
N ARG A 61 -19.37 2.36 29.59
CA ARG A 61 -20.43 2.87 30.48
C ARG A 61 -20.03 2.64 31.93
N PHE A 62 -20.28 3.62 32.80
CA PHE A 62 -20.07 3.52 34.23
C PHE A 62 -21.00 4.51 34.96
N ARG A 63 -21.08 4.38 36.30
CA ARG A 63 -21.82 5.33 37.13
C ARG A 63 -20.88 6.20 37.93
N ASP A 64 -21.19 7.48 37.99
CA ASP A 64 -20.46 8.41 38.82
C ASP A 64 -20.79 8.26 40.31
N LYS A 65 -20.11 8.99 41.19
CA LYS A 65 -20.31 9.00 42.64
C LYS A 65 -21.74 9.37 43.06
N ARG A 66 -22.48 10.06 42.18
CA ARG A 66 -23.87 10.51 42.42
C ARG A 66 -24.89 9.51 41.87
N GLY A 67 -24.45 8.41 41.30
CA GLY A 67 -25.30 7.38 40.68
C GLY A 67 -25.79 7.76 39.28
N THR A 68 -25.25 8.83 38.66
CA THR A 68 -25.59 9.26 37.32
C THR A 68 -24.90 8.37 36.28
N ASP A 69 -25.61 7.99 35.24
CA ASP A 69 -25.04 7.20 34.16
C ASP A 69 -24.10 8.06 33.30
N CYS A 70 -22.91 7.55 33.06
CA CYS A 70 -21.85 8.20 32.30
C CYS A 70 -21.30 7.25 31.22
N ALA A 71 -20.82 7.82 30.11
CA ALA A 71 -20.13 7.06 29.10
C ALA A 71 -18.84 7.78 28.64
N ILE A 72 -17.80 6.98 28.40
CA ILE A 72 -16.57 7.45 27.73
C ILE A 72 -16.49 6.77 26.37
N VAL A 73 -16.32 7.61 25.34
CA VAL A 73 -16.22 7.17 23.94
C VAL A 73 -14.85 7.55 23.39
N PHE A 74 -14.17 6.58 22.77
CA PHE A 74 -12.84 6.77 22.18
C PHE A 74 -12.55 5.73 21.10
N LEU A 75 -11.52 5.97 20.28
CA LEU A 75 -11.01 4.99 19.31
C LEU A 75 -9.89 4.16 19.93
N ASP A 76 -9.96 2.86 19.74
CA ASP A 76 -8.96 1.92 20.27
C ASP A 76 -7.58 2.16 19.64
N GLY A 77 -6.53 1.97 20.42
CA GLY A 77 -5.15 2.22 20.01
C GLY A 77 -4.74 3.69 19.90
N MET A 78 -5.69 4.64 19.93
CA MET A 78 -5.38 6.08 19.86
C MET A 78 -5.27 6.76 21.23
N VAL A 79 -5.71 6.11 22.29
CA VAL A 79 -5.77 6.62 23.65
C VAL A 79 -4.99 5.74 24.62
N ASP A 80 -4.47 6.32 25.69
CA ASP A 80 -3.90 5.56 26.80
C ASP A 80 -5.03 5.03 27.68
N ARG A 81 -5.24 3.69 27.61
CA ARG A 81 -6.28 3.00 28.38
C ARG A 81 -6.08 3.08 29.90
N ASN A 82 -4.80 3.21 30.36
CA ASN A 82 -4.50 3.33 31.79
C ASN A 82 -4.94 4.70 32.30
N VAL A 83 -4.66 5.75 31.53
CA VAL A 83 -5.14 7.11 31.86
C VAL A 83 -6.66 7.15 31.96
N ILE A 84 -7.37 6.51 31.04
CA ILE A 84 -8.84 6.45 31.08
C ILE A 84 -9.32 5.68 32.32
N SER A 85 -8.76 4.50 32.58
CA SER A 85 -9.22 3.63 33.66
C SER A 85 -8.87 4.16 35.05
N GLU A 86 -7.63 4.60 35.26
CA GLU A 86 -7.14 5.01 36.58
C GLU A 86 -7.48 6.46 36.92
N TYR A 87 -7.34 7.36 35.95
CA TYR A 87 -7.51 8.81 36.25
C TYR A 87 -8.89 9.35 35.90
N ILE A 88 -9.66 8.73 35.02
CA ILE A 88 -10.98 9.23 34.68
C ILE A 88 -12.06 8.36 35.34
N ILE A 89 -12.12 7.06 35.02
CA ILE A 89 -13.21 6.20 35.51
C ILE A 89 -13.11 6.01 37.03
N SER A 90 -11.94 5.61 37.55
CA SER A 90 -11.75 5.40 38.98
C SER A 90 -11.97 6.68 39.79
N TYR A 91 -11.53 7.83 39.26
CA TYR A 91 -11.74 9.12 39.91
C TYR A 91 -13.23 9.50 40.00
N LEU A 92 -13.98 9.32 38.90
CA LEU A 92 -15.40 9.68 38.86
C LEU A 92 -16.30 8.68 39.61
N SER A 93 -15.89 7.41 39.70
CA SER A 93 -16.70 6.35 40.33
C SER A 93 -16.39 6.13 41.82
N ASN A 94 -15.23 6.55 42.33
CA ASN A 94 -14.82 6.28 43.71
C ASN A 94 -15.29 7.40 44.68
N PRO A 95 -16.23 7.09 45.61
CA PRO A 95 -16.74 8.07 46.58
C PRO A 95 -15.69 8.65 47.53
N GLN A 96 -14.57 7.94 47.73
CA GLN A 96 -13.51 8.34 48.69
C GLN A 96 -12.55 9.40 48.13
N ILE A 97 -12.56 9.66 46.81
CA ILE A 97 -11.71 10.67 46.19
C ILE A 97 -12.44 12.01 46.19
N PRO A 98 -11.86 13.11 46.68
CA PRO A 98 -12.53 14.42 46.69
C PRO A 98 -12.86 14.89 45.27
N ASP A 99 -13.93 15.68 45.10
CA ASP A 99 -14.43 16.23 43.82
C ASP A 99 -13.51 17.33 43.22
N ILE A 100 -12.20 17.25 43.44
CA ILE A 100 -11.23 18.13 42.85
C ILE A 100 -10.75 17.48 41.56
N LEU A 101 -11.30 17.90 40.42
CA LEU A 101 -10.74 17.56 39.13
C LEU A 101 -9.24 17.88 39.11
N PRO A 102 -8.37 16.94 38.76
CA PRO A 102 -6.94 17.23 38.72
C PRO A 102 -6.73 18.39 37.76
N ALA A 103 -6.18 19.50 38.25
CA ALA A 103 -5.96 20.75 37.53
C ALA A 103 -4.97 20.64 36.35
N SER A 104 -4.50 19.45 36.05
CA SER A 104 -3.49 19.18 35.01
C SER A 104 -4.05 18.90 33.62
N ASN A 105 -5.37 18.69 33.47
CA ASN A 105 -5.99 18.51 32.15
C ASN A 105 -7.00 19.65 31.96
N GLU A 106 -6.73 20.53 31.01
CA GLU A 106 -7.71 21.47 30.47
C GLU A 106 -8.88 20.67 29.92
N LEU A 107 -9.95 20.56 30.72
CA LEU A 107 -11.20 19.94 30.32
C LEU A 107 -11.93 20.95 29.42
N GLU A 108 -11.72 20.81 28.12
CA GLU A 108 -12.59 21.51 27.16
C GLU A 108 -13.96 20.86 27.18
N SER A 109 -15.02 21.64 27.21
CA SER A 109 -16.40 21.15 27.05
C SER A 109 -17.01 21.68 25.77
N THR A 110 -17.82 20.86 25.12
CA THR A 110 -18.55 21.20 23.90
C THR A 110 -19.96 20.62 23.94
N ASP A 111 -20.89 21.32 23.32
CA ASP A 111 -22.27 20.91 23.10
C ASP A 111 -22.55 20.42 21.66
N GLY A 112 -21.55 20.58 20.76
CA GLY A 112 -21.67 20.26 19.34
C GLY A 112 -21.15 18.88 18.98
N LEU A 113 -21.99 18.04 18.35
CA LEU A 113 -21.64 16.69 17.89
C LEU A 113 -20.43 16.68 16.95
N ARG A 114 -20.32 17.67 16.05
CA ARG A 114 -19.18 17.79 15.12
C ARG A 114 -17.84 17.92 15.86
N GLN A 115 -17.79 18.68 16.93
CA GLN A 115 -16.58 18.86 17.71
C GLN A 115 -16.24 17.61 18.51
N VAL A 116 -17.25 16.91 19.04
CA VAL A 116 -17.09 15.59 19.67
C VAL A 116 -16.43 14.61 18.73
N ILE A 117 -16.97 14.42 17.53
CA ILE A 117 -16.43 13.50 16.51
C ILE A 117 -15.00 13.89 16.12
N ARG A 118 -14.75 15.17 15.90
CA ARG A 118 -13.41 15.68 15.58
C ARG A 118 -12.38 15.33 16.65
N ASN A 119 -12.74 15.40 17.93
CA ASN A 119 -11.87 15.06 19.04
C ASN A 119 -11.65 13.55 19.15
N ILE A 120 -12.70 12.73 18.99
CA ILE A 120 -12.57 11.26 18.94
C ILE A 120 -11.61 10.85 17.82
N LEU A 121 -11.76 11.38 16.62
CA LEU A 121 -10.88 11.12 15.48
C LEU A 121 -9.46 11.68 15.65
N SER A 122 -9.25 12.58 16.62
CA SER A 122 -7.94 13.11 16.97
C SER A 122 -7.25 12.34 18.11
N GLY A 123 -7.88 11.29 18.65
CA GLY A 123 -7.34 10.46 19.73
C GLY A 123 -7.61 11.03 21.13
N SER A 124 -8.67 11.78 21.30
CA SER A 124 -9.15 12.22 22.62
C SER A 124 -10.28 11.30 23.09
N ALA A 125 -10.35 11.02 24.38
CA ALA A 125 -11.51 10.38 24.99
C ALA A 125 -12.57 11.43 25.32
N VAL A 126 -13.82 11.14 25.00
CA VAL A 126 -14.96 12.01 25.23
C VAL A 126 -15.83 11.42 26.33
N LEU A 127 -15.98 12.18 27.43
CA LEU A 127 -16.84 11.83 28.56
C LEU A 127 -18.18 12.54 28.40
N MET A 128 -19.27 11.79 28.48
CA MET A 128 -20.66 12.27 28.50
C MET A 128 -21.34 11.83 29.78
N ARG A 129 -22.27 12.65 30.27
CA ARG A 129 -22.99 12.43 31.52
C ARG A 129 -24.49 12.63 31.30
N ASP A 130 -25.29 11.75 31.84
CA ASP A 130 -26.74 11.85 31.78
C ASP A 130 -27.25 13.10 32.51
N GLY A 131 -28.19 13.82 31.89
CA GLY A 131 -28.69 15.11 32.38
C GLY A 131 -27.82 16.33 32.03
N ASP A 132 -26.71 16.15 31.31
CA ASP A 132 -25.84 17.23 30.83
C ASP A 132 -25.78 17.24 29.30
N ASN A 133 -26.01 18.37 28.68
CA ASN A 133 -25.91 18.52 27.22
C ASN A 133 -24.47 18.80 26.74
N LYS A 134 -23.46 18.67 27.62
CA LYS A 134 -22.05 18.89 27.32
C LYS A 134 -21.26 17.60 27.33
N ALA A 135 -20.40 17.47 26.35
CA ALA A 135 -19.35 16.47 26.32
C ALA A 135 -18.02 17.07 26.81
N TYR A 136 -17.34 16.35 27.69
CA TYR A 136 -16.05 16.75 28.25
C TYR A 136 -14.93 16.05 27.48
N LEU A 137 -14.04 16.85 26.90
CA LEU A 137 -12.96 16.38 26.03
C LEU A 137 -11.70 16.19 26.87
N ASN A 138 -11.24 14.94 26.96
CA ASN A 138 -10.01 14.61 27.66
C ASN A 138 -8.90 14.31 26.66
N ASN A 139 -7.82 15.05 26.74
CA ASN A 139 -6.63 14.78 25.93
C ASN A 139 -5.87 13.57 26.50
N THR A 140 -6.34 12.38 26.14
CA THR A 140 -5.78 11.09 26.54
C THR A 140 -4.90 10.47 25.45
N ARG A 141 -4.40 11.30 24.53
CA ARG A 141 -3.53 10.84 23.44
C ARG A 141 -2.32 10.11 24.01
N GLY A 142 -2.29 8.82 23.81
CA GLY A 142 -1.23 7.96 24.34
C GLY A 142 -1.18 6.70 23.51
N TRP A 143 -0.45 6.75 22.41
CA TRP A 143 0.01 5.51 21.81
C TRP A 143 1.48 5.29 22.17
N ASP A 144 1.84 4.06 22.38
CA ASP A 144 3.23 3.71 22.60
C ASP A 144 4.02 3.86 21.29
N ARG A 145 4.68 5.01 21.13
CA ARG A 145 5.55 5.29 19.96
C ARG A 145 6.84 4.49 19.98
N ARG A 146 7.14 3.79 21.07
CA ARG A 146 8.43 3.10 21.26
C ARG A 146 8.59 1.86 20.38
N GLY A 147 7.52 1.35 19.79
CA GLY A 147 7.54 0.19 18.89
C GLY A 147 7.39 0.53 17.41
N VAL A 148 7.43 1.81 17.03
CA VAL A 148 7.28 2.22 15.62
C VAL A 148 8.66 2.42 15.01
N ASP A 149 9.14 1.38 14.33
CA ASP A 149 10.42 1.39 13.60
C ASP A 149 10.27 1.85 12.15
N GLU A 150 11.40 2.15 11.50
CA GLU A 150 11.41 2.45 10.06
C GLU A 150 11.10 1.17 9.26
N PRO A 151 10.32 1.27 8.15
CA PRO A 151 10.06 0.13 7.26
C PRO A 151 11.36 -0.47 6.76
N GLN A 152 11.53 -1.78 6.93
CA GLN A 152 12.77 -2.46 6.54
C GLN A 152 12.84 -2.72 5.03
N THR A 153 11.69 -3.00 4.41
CA THR A 153 11.60 -3.38 2.99
C THR A 153 11.30 -2.21 2.06
N GLU A 154 10.79 -1.08 2.60
CA GLU A 154 10.36 0.09 1.82
C GLU A 154 10.98 1.39 2.37
N SER A 155 12.32 1.44 2.50
CA SER A 155 13.02 2.66 2.94
C SER A 155 12.88 3.80 1.92
N VAL A 156 12.80 5.04 2.42
CA VAL A 156 12.67 6.25 1.60
C VAL A 156 13.67 7.32 2.04
N VAL A 157 14.19 8.08 1.07
CA VAL A 157 15.07 9.23 1.36
C VAL A 157 14.25 10.40 1.88
N ARG A 158 13.07 10.64 1.30
CA ARG A 158 12.15 11.71 1.70
C ARG A 158 10.75 11.17 1.93
N GLY A 159 10.20 11.44 3.10
CA GLY A 159 8.84 11.04 3.49
C GLY A 159 8.74 10.64 4.95
N PRO A 160 7.57 10.22 5.39
CA PRO A 160 7.39 9.62 6.71
C PRO A 160 8.29 8.39 6.86
N ARG A 161 8.85 8.19 8.05
CA ARG A 161 9.73 7.05 8.34
C ARG A 161 9.10 6.01 9.26
N ASP A 162 7.90 6.28 9.75
CA ASP A 162 7.16 5.34 10.58
C ASP A 162 6.63 4.18 9.74
N GLY A 163 6.86 2.99 10.21
CA GLY A 163 6.38 1.72 9.69
C GLY A 163 5.29 1.11 10.58
N PHE A 164 4.60 0.11 10.07
CA PHE A 164 3.74 -0.74 10.88
C PHE A 164 4.57 -1.63 11.82
N CYS A 165 3.94 -2.10 12.90
CA CYS A 165 4.48 -3.06 13.84
C CYS A 165 3.61 -4.32 13.90
N GLU A 166 3.95 -5.27 14.76
CA GLU A 166 3.20 -6.52 14.90
C GLU A 166 1.83 -6.33 15.57
N THR A 167 1.60 -5.22 16.27
CA THR A 167 0.37 -4.99 17.04
C THR A 167 -0.71 -4.33 16.19
N LEU A 168 -1.82 -5.04 15.97
CA LEU A 168 -2.91 -4.62 15.08
C LEU A 168 -3.54 -3.28 15.48
N CYS A 169 -3.80 -3.05 16.78
CA CYS A 169 -4.42 -1.81 17.24
C CYS A 169 -3.50 -0.59 17.04
N VAL A 170 -2.18 -0.73 17.16
CA VAL A 170 -1.21 0.32 16.87
C VAL A 170 -1.22 0.63 15.37
N ASN A 171 -1.27 -0.39 14.52
CA ASN A 171 -1.31 -0.24 13.08
C ASN A 171 -2.58 0.50 12.62
N SER A 172 -3.73 0.17 13.18
CA SER A 172 -4.98 0.88 12.88
C SER A 172 -4.94 2.34 13.35
N ALA A 173 -4.36 2.61 14.51
CA ALA A 173 -4.17 3.96 15.03
C ALA A 173 -3.24 4.81 14.15
N LEU A 174 -2.16 4.24 13.60
CA LEU A 174 -1.27 4.92 12.65
C LEU A 174 -1.99 5.35 11.37
N VAL A 175 -2.95 4.53 10.87
CA VAL A 175 -3.80 4.90 9.73
C VAL A 175 -4.78 5.99 10.14
N ARG A 176 -5.50 5.84 11.26
CA ARG A 176 -6.46 6.81 11.79
C ARG A 176 -5.83 8.17 12.07
N PHE A 177 -4.62 8.19 12.60
CA PHE A 177 -3.89 9.44 12.88
C PHE A 177 -3.66 10.28 11.64
N ARG A 178 -3.39 9.64 10.49
CA ARG A 178 -3.20 10.32 9.21
C ARG A 178 -4.51 10.64 8.49
N LEU A 179 -5.52 9.80 8.68
CA LEU A 179 -6.80 9.88 8.01
C LEU A 179 -7.93 10.11 9.04
N LYS A 180 -8.16 11.36 9.38
CA LYS A 180 -9.21 11.80 10.31
C LYS A 180 -10.55 11.95 9.60
N ASP A 181 -10.99 10.91 8.91
CA ASP A 181 -12.25 10.89 8.16
C ASP A 181 -13.30 10.07 8.93
N PRO A 182 -14.49 10.63 9.23
CA PRO A 182 -15.56 9.92 9.91
C PRO A 182 -16.10 8.74 9.07
N HIS A 183 -15.87 8.72 7.76
CA HIS A 183 -16.29 7.66 6.86
C HIS A 183 -15.27 6.49 6.76
N LEU A 184 -14.12 6.57 7.45
CA LEU A 184 -13.19 5.46 7.52
C LEU A 184 -13.80 4.34 8.37
N ARG A 185 -14.15 3.23 7.72
CA ARG A 185 -14.71 2.02 8.36
C ARG A 185 -13.61 1.03 8.68
N VAL A 186 -13.70 0.45 9.87
CA VAL A 186 -12.85 -0.65 10.32
C VAL A 186 -13.77 -1.81 10.65
N ARG A 187 -13.58 -2.94 9.97
CA ARG A 187 -14.33 -4.18 10.20
C ARG A 187 -13.39 -5.20 10.81
N HIS A 188 -13.71 -5.65 12.00
CA HIS A 188 -12.96 -6.67 12.71
C HIS A 188 -13.44 -8.07 12.29
N MET A 189 -12.48 -8.95 12.04
CA MET A 189 -12.70 -10.35 11.72
C MET A 189 -11.68 -11.21 12.47
N VAL A 190 -12.07 -12.42 12.84
CA VAL A 190 -11.16 -13.39 13.44
C VAL A 190 -10.99 -14.56 12.46
N ILE A 191 -9.76 -14.84 12.04
CA ILE A 191 -9.46 -15.86 11.03
C ILE A 191 -8.48 -16.89 11.61
N GLY A 192 -8.69 -18.17 11.23
CA GLY A 192 -7.92 -19.29 11.75
C GLY A 192 -8.63 -20.00 12.91
N ARG A 193 -8.88 -21.32 12.75
CA ARG A 193 -9.60 -22.10 13.75
C ARG A 193 -8.89 -22.22 15.09
N ARG A 194 -7.55 -22.25 15.07
CA ARG A 194 -6.70 -22.42 16.26
C ARG A 194 -6.02 -21.13 16.67
N THR A 195 -5.48 -20.35 15.72
CA THR A 195 -4.79 -19.10 16.04
C THR A 195 -5.74 -17.97 16.39
N GLN A 196 -6.98 -17.98 15.84
CA GLN A 196 -7.97 -16.92 16.05
C GLN A 196 -7.35 -15.54 15.87
N THR A 197 -6.64 -15.36 14.73
CA THR A 197 -5.88 -14.15 14.44
C THR A 197 -6.82 -13.00 14.10
N ASP A 198 -6.67 -11.87 14.77
CA ASP A 198 -7.44 -10.66 14.54
C ASP A 198 -7.03 -10.00 13.22
N VAL A 199 -8.02 -9.60 12.45
CA VAL A 199 -7.83 -8.96 11.14
C VAL A 199 -8.73 -7.74 11.03
N TYR A 200 -8.17 -6.59 10.68
CA TYR A 200 -8.92 -5.38 10.40
C TYR A 200 -8.99 -5.13 8.90
N VAL A 201 -10.20 -4.96 8.39
CA VAL A 201 -10.48 -4.55 7.01
C VAL A 201 -10.90 -3.08 7.02
N MET A 202 -10.08 -2.23 6.40
CA MET A 202 -10.26 -0.79 6.40
C MET A 202 -10.64 -0.28 5.00
N TYR A 203 -11.63 0.59 4.93
CA TYR A 203 -12.07 1.24 3.69
C TYR A 203 -12.80 2.55 3.99
N ILE A 204 -12.88 3.46 3.02
CA ILE A 204 -13.64 4.70 3.16
C ILE A 204 -15.02 4.49 2.53
N GLU A 205 -16.06 4.58 3.34
CA GLU A 205 -17.45 4.50 2.88
C GLU A 205 -17.80 5.72 2.02
N GLY A 206 -18.55 5.50 0.93
CA GLY A 206 -18.86 6.56 -0.04
C GLY A 206 -17.72 6.87 -1.02
N LEU A 207 -16.54 6.25 -0.85
CA LEU A 207 -15.41 6.32 -1.78
C LEU A 207 -15.09 4.95 -2.39
N ALA A 208 -14.90 3.94 -1.54
CA ALA A 208 -14.63 2.58 -1.99
C ALA A 208 -15.84 1.98 -2.73
N TYR A 209 -15.59 1.21 -3.77
CA TYR A 209 -16.64 0.52 -4.54
C TYR A 209 -17.28 -0.60 -3.71
N PRO A 210 -18.59 -0.51 -3.36
CA PRO A 210 -19.20 -1.44 -2.42
C PRO A 210 -19.16 -2.93 -2.84
N PRO A 211 -19.29 -3.30 -4.14
CA PRO A 211 -19.13 -4.69 -4.55
C PRO A 211 -17.72 -5.24 -4.29
N MET A 212 -16.68 -4.42 -4.45
CA MET A 212 -15.29 -4.81 -4.17
C MET A 212 -15.08 -5.05 -2.66
N VAL A 213 -15.60 -4.15 -1.82
CA VAL A 213 -15.54 -4.32 -0.35
C VAL A 213 -16.22 -5.62 0.06
N ARG A 214 -17.42 -5.90 -0.46
CA ARG A 214 -18.14 -7.15 -0.19
C ARG A 214 -17.37 -8.38 -0.66
N GLU A 215 -16.72 -8.30 -1.82
CA GLU A 215 -15.93 -9.41 -2.34
C GLU A 215 -14.71 -9.70 -1.46
N VAL A 216 -14.02 -8.65 -0.97
CA VAL A 216 -12.90 -8.81 -0.01
C VAL A 216 -13.38 -9.49 1.27
N LEU A 217 -14.45 -8.97 1.89
CA LEU A 217 -15.02 -9.54 3.10
C LEU A 217 -15.46 -10.99 2.89
N ALA A 218 -16.20 -11.28 1.80
CA ALA A 218 -16.67 -12.62 1.49
C ALA A 218 -15.55 -13.63 1.25
N ARG A 219 -14.40 -13.20 0.68
CA ARG A 219 -13.23 -14.08 0.53
C ARG A 219 -12.55 -14.34 1.85
N LEU A 220 -12.43 -13.33 2.72
CA LEU A 220 -11.88 -13.50 4.07
C LEU A 220 -12.76 -14.44 4.92
N GLU A 221 -14.08 -14.29 4.89
CA GLU A 221 -15.02 -15.15 5.60
C GLU A 221 -14.97 -16.62 5.14
N LYS A 222 -14.61 -16.87 3.89
CA LYS A 222 -14.47 -18.23 3.34
C LYS A 222 -13.17 -18.94 3.74
N ILE A 223 -12.22 -18.22 4.36
CA ILE A 223 -10.97 -18.83 4.80
C ILE A 223 -11.25 -19.81 5.94
N ASN A 224 -10.96 -21.08 5.72
CA ASN A 224 -11.09 -22.13 6.71
C ASN A 224 -9.78 -22.90 6.84
N VAL A 225 -8.87 -22.35 7.62
CA VAL A 225 -7.54 -22.91 7.90
C VAL A 225 -7.30 -22.97 9.41
N ASP A 226 -6.35 -23.77 9.84
CA ASP A 226 -6.02 -23.90 11.27
C ASP A 226 -5.38 -22.63 11.82
N SER A 227 -4.49 -22.01 11.03
CA SER A 227 -3.65 -20.89 11.49
C SER A 227 -3.42 -19.86 10.41
N ILE A 228 -3.36 -18.59 10.83
CA ILE A 228 -2.83 -17.46 10.08
C ILE A 228 -1.72 -16.87 10.95
N LEU A 229 -0.47 -17.01 10.51
CA LEU A 229 0.72 -16.55 11.24
C LEU A 229 1.29 -15.25 10.66
N GLU A 230 0.94 -14.95 9.41
CA GLU A 230 1.45 -13.78 8.67
C GLU A 230 0.48 -13.42 7.54
N SER A 231 0.50 -12.16 7.09
CA SER A 231 -0.39 -11.63 6.05
C SER A 231 -0.32 -12.39 4.71
N GLY A 232 0.84 -12.97 4.35
CA GLY A 232 1.02 -13.75 3.13
C GLY A 232 0.15 -15.02 3.05
N TYR A 233 -0.31 -15.57 4.20
CA TYR A 233 -1.31 -16.65 4.20
C TYR A 233 -2.64 -16.15 3.63
N ILE A 234 -3.07 -14.96 4.08
CA ILE A 234 -4.30 -14.34 3.60
C ILE A 234 -4.14 -13.96 2.13
N GLU A 235 -3.01 -13.35 1.73
CA GLU A 235 -2.73 -12.99 0.34
C GLU A 235 -2.94 -14.18 -0.60
N GLN A 236 -2.32 -15.32 -0.32
CA GLN A 236 -2.41 -16.51 -1.15
C GLN A 236 -3.82 -17.11 -1.22
N LEU A 237 -4.61 -16.98 -0.14
CA LEU A 237 -5.95 -17.57 -0.05
C LEU A 237 -7.02 -16.75 -0.75
N ILE A 238 -6.87 -15.40 -0.80
CA ILE A 238 -7.89 -14.50 -1.37
C ILE A 238 -7.60 -14.01 -2.79
N GLN A 239 -6.40 -14.23 -3.32
CA GLN A 239 -6.05 -13.82 -4.69
C GLN A 239 -6.84 -14.57 -5.77
N ASP A 240 -7.08 -13.92 -6.93
CA ASP A 240 -7.90 -14.47 -8.02
C ASP A 240 -7.21 -15.67 -8.73
N ARG A 241 -5.89 -15.57 -9.00
CA ARG A 241 -5.10 -16.62 -9.67
C ARG A 241 -3.91 -17.06 -8.84
N ARG A 242 -4.03 -18.17 -8.14
CA ARG A 242 -3.01 -18.72 -7.22
C ARG A 242 -1.71 -19.13 -7.91
N TRP A 243 -1.74 -19.48 -9.19
CA TRP A 243 -0.58 -19.96 -9.95
C TRP A 243 0.14 -18.85 -10.72
N SER A 244 -0.32 -17.61 -10.62
CA SER A 244 0.39 -16.50 -11.22
C SER A 244 1.63 -16.15 -10.38
N PRO A 245 2.80 -15.94 -11.02
CA PRO A 245 3.97 -15.44 -10.31
C PRO A 245 3.83 -13.98 -9.89
N PHE A 246 2.85 -13.25 -10.44
CA PHE A 246 2.64 -11.83 -10.16
C PHE A 246 1.74 -11.63 -8.96
N PRO A 247 2.12 -10.77 -7.99
CA PRO A 247 1.29 -10.45 -6.84
C PRO A 247 0.01 -9.74 -7.28
N GLN A 248 -1.14 -10.12 -6.73
CA GLN A 248 -2.45 -9.56 -7.04
C GLN A 248 -2.99 -8.68 -5.91
N LEU A 249 -2.29 -8.66 -4.78
CA LEU A 249 -2.43 -7.69 -3.71
C LEU A 249 -1.11 -6.94 -3.56
N GLN A 250 -1.17 -5.72 -3.05
CA GLN A 250 0.02 -4.96 -2.73
C GLN A 250 0.31 -5.12 -1.25
N ASN A 251 1.53 -5.52 -0.92
CA ASN A 251 2.04 -5.59 0.44
C ASN A 251 2.82 -4.31 0.77
N THR A 252 2.68 -3.78 1.99
CA THR A 252 3.42 -2.60 2.45
C THR A 252 3.54 -2.54 3.97
N GLU A 253 4.69 -2.09 4.44
CA GLU A 253 4.95 -1.77 5.85
C GLU A 253 4.65 -0.30 6.18
N ARG A 254 4.17 0.49 5.21
CA ARG A 254 4.06 1.95 5.31
C ARG A 254 2.63 2.42 5.51
N PRO A 255 2.31 3.08 6.64
CA PRO A 255 0.99 3.65 6.89
C PRO A 255 0.60 4.75 5.89
N ASP A 256 1.55 5.58 5.42
CA ASP A 256 1.30 6.63 4.43
C ASP A 256 0.84 6.05 3.08
N LYS A 257 1.41 4.91 2.66
CA LYS A 257 1.02 4.21 1.45
C LYS A 257 -0.37 3.58 1.57
N VAL A 258 -0.72 3.04 2.75
CA VAL A 258 -2.08 2.55 3.03
C VAL A 258 -3.09 3.69 2.92
N VAL A 259 -2.84 4.83 3.57
CA VAL A 259 -3.73 5.99 3.53
C VAL A 259 -3.90 6.53 2.11
N ALA A 260 -2.81 6.63 1.32
CA ALA A 260 -2.88 7.06 -0.07
C ALA A 260 -3.79 6.14 -0.90
N ASN A 261 -3.71 4.83 -0.69
CA ASN A 261 -4.53 3.84 -1.39
C ASN A 261 -6.00 3.84 -0.92
N LEU A 262 -6.26 4.04 0.38
CA LEU A 262 -7.62 4.23 0.90
C LEU A 262 -8.29 5.46 0.29
N LEU A 263 -7.55 6.57 0.14
CA LEU A 263 -8.02 7.79 -0.54
C LEU A 263 -8.24 7.61 -2.06
N GLU A 264 -7.73 6.53 -2.63
CA GLU A 264 -8.03 6.08 -4.00
C GLU A 264 -9.19 5.08 -4.08
N GLY A 265 -9.90 4.86 -2.96
CA GLY A 265 -11.08 3.99 -2.90
C GLY A 265 -10.77 2.50 -2.82
N LYS A 266 -9.57 2.12 -2.40
CA LYS A 266 -9.17 0.73 -2.18
C LYS A 266 -9.46 0.26 -0.76
N VAL A 267 -9.25 -1.03 -0.53
CA VAL A 267 -9.40 -1.69 0.75
C VAL A 267 -8.02 -2.07 1.29
N ALA A 268 -7.78 -1.80 2.55
CA ALA A 268 -6.59 -2.26 3.27
C ALA A 268 -6.96 -3.36 4.27
N ILE A 269 -6.10 -4.35 4.41
CA ILE A 269 -6.25 -5.47 5.34
C ILE A 269 -5.02 -5.47 6.24
N LEU A 270 -5.23 -5.26 7.52
CA LEU A 270 -4.21 -5.34 8.56
C LEU A 270 -4.42 -6.66 9.31
N VAL A 271 -3.33 -7.35 9.60
CA VAL A 271 -3.32 -8.66 10.26
C VAL A 271 -2.49 -8.56 11.53
N ASP A 272 -2.99 -9.10 12.63
CA ASP A 272 -2.24 -9.13 13.89
C ASP A 272 -1.01 -10.02 13.79
N GLY A 273 0.07 -9.63 14.47
CA GLY A 273 1.33 -10.36 14.47
C GLY A 273 2.24 -10.08 13.26
N THR A 274 1.90 -9.13 12.37
CA THR A 274 2.74 -8.79 11.22
C THR A 274 2.74 -7.28 10.93
N PRO A 275 3.88 -6.67 10.58
CA PRO A 275 3.97 -5.28 10.19
C PRO A 275 3.49 -5.02 8.74
N ALA A 276 3.00 -6.06 8.06
CA ALA A 276 2.65 -6.00 6.65
C ALA A 276 1.15 -5.82 6.45
N ALA A 277 0.76 -4.71 5.80
CA ALA A 277 -0.61 -4.45 5.37
C ALA A 277 -0.81 -4.89 3.92
N LEU A 278 -1.95 -5.54 3.63
CA LEU A 278 -2.34 -5.89 2.27
C LEU A 278 -3.32 -4.87 1.72
N ILE A 279 -3.17 -4.52 0.44
CA ILE A 279 -4.03 -3.56 -0.25
C ILE A 279 -4.65 -4.21 -1.47
N ALA A 280 -5.98 -4.15 -1.57
CA ALA A 280 -6.77 -4.66 -2.67
C ALA A 280 -7.67 -3.57 -3.28
N PRO A 281 -7.86 -3.55 -4.59
CA PRO A 281 -7.16 -4.30 -5.64
C PRO A 281 -5.77 -3.74 -5.94
N ALA A 282 -4.89 -4.55 -6.53
CA ALA A 282 -3.61 -4.11 -7.03
C ALA A 282 -3.57 -4.17 -8.56
N VAL A 283 -2.88 -3.22 -9.18
CA VAL A 283 -2.62 -3.18 -10.63
C VAL A 283 -1.12 -3.15 -10.89
N PHE A 284 -0.70 -3.65 -12.05
CA PHE A 284 0.72 -3.80 -12.41
C PHE A 284 1.52 -2.50 -12.24
N THR A 285 0.93 -1.37 -12.61
CA THR A 285 1.60 -0.06 -12.54
C THR A 285 2.04 0.34 -11.14
N GLN A 286 1.38 -0.14 -10.10
CA GLN A 286 1.67 0.22 -8.71
C GLN A 286 2.93 -0.44 -8.16
N PHE A 287 3.36 -1.55 -8.76
CA PHE A 287 4.53 -2.28 -8.30
C PHE A 287 5.87 -1.63 -8.69
N TYR A 288 5.87 -0.68 -9.63
CA TYR A 288 7.06 0.13 -9.94
C TYR A 288 6.97 1.58 -9.46
N GLN A 289 5.84 1.99 -8.86
CA GLN A 289 5.67 3.28 -8.23
C GLN A 289 6.12 3.25 -6.77
N SER A 290 6.86 4.28 -6.33
CA SER A 290 7.26 4.49 -4.95
C SER A 290 6.48 5.65 -4.33
N PRO A 291 6.19 5.65 -3.02
CA PRO A 291 5.64 6.81 -2.33
C PRO A 291 6.45 8.09 -2.53
N GLU A 292 7.77 7.97 -2.64
CA GLU A 292 8.67 9.11 -2.90
C GLU A 292 8.35 9.88 -4.19
N ASP A 293 7.76 9.21 -5.20
CA ASP A 293 7.38 9.86 -6.45
C ASP A 293 6.38 11.00 -6.20
N TYR A 294 5.61 10.95 -5.10
CA TYR A 294 4.66 11.98 -4.71
C TYR A 294 5.23 13.02 -3.74
N TYR A 295 6.37 12.75 -3.12
CA TYR A 295 7.04 13.67 -2.19
C TYR A 295 8.11 14.52 -2.88
N GLU A 296 8.63 14.03 -4.00
CA GLU A 296 9.60 14.73 -4.83
C GLU A 296 8.96 15.61 -5.92
N ARG A 297 9.77 16.47 -6.55
CA ARG A 297 9.32 17.29 -7.68
C ARG A 297 8.95 16.41 -8.87
N PHE A 298 7.87 16.76 -9.57
CA PHE A 298 7.28 15.92 -10.62
C PHE A 298 8.23 15.50 -11.73
N TYR A 299 9.18 16.37 -12.12
CA TYR A 299 10.16 16.05 -13.17
C TYR A 299 11.22 15.05 -12.69
N ILE A 300 11.67 15.13 -11.42
CA ILE A 300 12.57 14.16 -10.81
C ILE A 300 11.88 12.82 -10.68
N ALA A 301 10.66 12.78 -10.14
CA ALA A 301 9.85 11.58 -10.02
C ALA A 301 9.60 10.90 -11.38
N THR A 302 9.34 11.70 -12.43
CA THR A 302 9.20 11.19 -13.79
C THR A 302 10.48 10.52 -14.29
N LEU A 303 11.64 11.17 -14.09
CA LEU A 303 12.94 10.60 -14.46
C LEU A 303 13.20 9.28 -13.73
N LEU A 304 12.95 9.24 -12.42
CA LEU A 304 13.12 8.03 -11.61
C LEU A 304 12.21 6.89 -12.06
N ARG A 305 10.96 7.17 -12.45
CA ARG A 305 10.04 6.16 -13.01
C ARG A 305 10.56 5.59 -14.33
N PHE A 306 11.11 6.43 -15.22
CA PHE A 306 11.74 5.95 -16.45
C PHE A 306 12.97 5.07 -16.16
N ILE A 307 13.84 5.49 -15.23
CA ILE A 307 15.00 4.69 -14.83
C ILE A 307 14.55 3.34 -14.27
N ARG A 308 13.53 3.29 -13.40
CA ARG A 308 12.99 2.05 -12.87
C ARG A 308 12.42 1.15 -13.96
N ALA A 309 11.67 1.70 -14.93
CA ALA A 309 11.12 0.92 -16.04
C ALA A 309 12.23 0.30 -16.90
N ILE A 310 13.27 1.06 -17.20
CA ILE A 310 14.45 0.57 -17.92
C ILE A 310 15.18 -0.49 -17.10
N SER A 311 15.39 -0.27 -15.81
CA SER A 311 16.05 -1.21 -14.89
C SER A 311 15.33 -2.54 -14.80
N ILE A 312 13.99 -2.53 -14.70
CA ILE A 312 13.16 -3.74 -14.69
C ILE A 312 13.28 -4.48 -16.03
N THR A 313 13.29 -3.76 -17.15
CA THR A 313 13.46 -4.35 -18.48
C THR A 313 14.85 -5.00 -18.62
N ILE A 314 15.89 -4.33 -18.18
CA ILE A 314 17.27 -4.85 -18.12
C ILE A 314 17.31 -6.11 -17.24
N ALA A 315 16.73 -6.04 -16.04
CA ALA A 315 16.69 -7.14 -15.10
C ALA A 315 16.02 -8.41 -15.65
N LEU A 316 15.04 -8.26 -16.52
CA LEU A 316 14.33 -9.39 -17.13
C LEU A 316 15.02 -9.90 -18.41
N LEU A 317 15.45 -8.99 -19.30
CA LEU A 317 15.79 -9.35 -20.68
C LEU A 317 17.28 -9.38 -21.00
N LEU A 318 18.12 -8.61 -20.27
CA LEU A 318 19.51 -8.41 -20.68
C LEU A 318 20.33 -9.71 -20.77
N PRO A 319 20.29 -10.64 -19.82
CA PRO A 319 21.00 -11.92 -19.94
C PRO A 319 20.53 -12.74 -21.13
N SER A 320 19.22 -12.76 -21.37
CA SER A 320 18.62 -13.52 -22.46
C SER A 320 18.96 -12.93 -23.82
N LEU A 321 19.00 -11.59 -23.94
CA LEU A 321 19.45 -10.89 -25.14
C LEU A 321 20.93 -11.21 -25.45
N TYR A 322 21.78 -11.22 -24.42
CA TYR A 322 23.18 -11.64 -24.60
C TYR A 322 23.30 -13.06 -25.12
N ILE A 323 22.54 -14.01 -24.54
CA ILE A 323 22.52 -15.40 -25.00
C ILE A 323 22.07 -15.47 -26.47
N ALA A 324 20.96 -14.79 -26.80
CA ALA A 324 20.41 -14.80 -28.15
C ALA A 324 21.36 -14.20 -29.19
N PHE A 325 21.98 -13.06 -28.88
CA PHE A 325 22.91 -12.41 -29.78
C PHE A 325 24.23 -13.17 -29.92
N SER A 326 24.80 -13.64 -28.79
CA SER A 326 26.09 -14.31 -28.83
C SER A 326 26.06 -15.71 -29.47
N SER A 327 24.91 -16.43 -29.38
CA SER A 327 24.81 -17.81 -29.85
C SER A 327 24.08 -17.96 -31.18
N PHE A 328 23.09 -17.09 -31.48
CA PHE A 328 22.22 -17.25 -32.65
C PHE A 328 22.31 -16.12 -33.67
N HIS A 329 22.62 -14.89 -33.22
CA HIS A 329 22.58 -13.72 -34.11
C HIS A 329 23.82 -12.82 -33.95
N PRO A 330 25.06 -13.36 -34.08
CA PRO A 330 26.27 -12.54 -33.91
C PRO A 330 26.38 -11.41 -34.96
N GLU A 331 25.75 -11.58 -36.11
CA GLU A 331 25.67 -10.59 -37.19
C GLU A 331 24.95 -9.29 -36.80
N MET A 332 24.11 -9.30 -35.77
CA MET A 332 23.42 -8.11 -35.26
C MET A 332 24.30 -7.26 -34.34
N ILE A 333 25.45 -7.79 -33.93
CA ILE A 333 26.39 -7.08 -33.06
C ILE A 333 27.44 -6.35 -33.92
N PRO A 334 27.83 -5.11 -33.58
CA PRO A 334 28.93 -4.44 -34.29
C PRO A 334 30.20 -5.29 -34.35
N SER A 335 30.82 -5.44 -35.52
CA SER A 335 31.94 -6.37 -35.77
C SER A 335 33.12 -6.26 -34.79
N ARG A 336 33.46 -5.04 -34.36
CA ARG A 336 34.52 -4.83 -33.35
C ARG A 336 34.14 -5.44 -31.99
N LEU A 337 32.86 -5.34 -31.63
CA LEU A 337 32.36 -5.89 -30.36
C LEU A 337 32.27 -7.43 -30.43
N VAL A 338 31.84 -8.00 -31.58
CA VAL A 338 31.86 -9.46 -31.79
C VAL A 338 33.24 -10.04 -31.59
N ILE A 339 34.26 -9.41 -32.21
CA ILE A 339 35.68 -9.85 -32.08
C ILE A 339 36.11 -9.79 -30.61
N ALA A 340 35.82 -8.69 -29.91
CA ALA A 340 36.15 -8.56 -28.49
C ALA A 340 35.43 -9.62 -27.61
N MET A 341 34.15 -9.88 -27.87
CA MET A 341 33.39 -10.91 -27.18
C MET A 341 33.94 -12.31 -27.47
N ALA A 342 34.25 -12.61 -28.71
CA ALA A 342 34.84 -13.91 -29.10
C ALA A 342 36.23 -14.11 -28.46
N ALA A 343 37.06 -13.08 -28.41
CA ALA A 343 38.35 -13.14 -27.71
C ALA A 343 38.17 -13.39 -26.20
N GLY A 344 37.26 -12.68 -25.56
CA GLY A 344 36.96 -12.87 -24.13
C GLY A 344 36.31 -14.21 -23.77
N ARG A 345 35.78 -14.93 -24.76
CA ARG A 345 35.17 -16.25 -24.58
C ARG A 345 36.09 -17.40 -25.03
N SER A 346 37.23 -17.13 -25.61
CA SER A 346 38.14 -18.15 -26.15
C SER A 346 38.64 -19.17 -25.12
N THR A 347 38.68 -18.76 -23.84
CA THR A 347 39.11 -19.63 -22.72
C THR A 347 37.93 -20.29 -21.98
N VAL A 348 36.68 -19.90 -22.29
CA VAL A 348 35.50 -20.40 -21.59
C VAL A 348 34.99 -21.70 -22.24
N PRO A 349 34.91 -22.83 -21.50
CA PRO A 349 34.51 -24.11 -22.07
C PRO A 349 32.98 -24.27 -22.23
N PHE A 350 32.18 -23.31 -21.74
CA PHE A 350 30.71 -23.43 -21.68
C PHE A 350 30.01 -22.60 -22.77
N PRO A 351 28.86 -23.06 -23.27
CA PRO A 351 27.94 -22.22 -24.04
C PRO A 351 27.43 -21.02 -23.22
N SER A 352 27.07 -19.91 -23.89
CA SER A 352 26.60 -18.66 -23.24
C SER A 352 25.40 -18.88 -22.31
N LEU A 353 24.51 -19.82 -22.59
CA LEU A 353 23.40 -20.19 -21.71
C LEU A 353 23.90 -20.75 -20.38
N VAL A 354 24.85 -21.70 -20.42
CA VAL A 354 25.38 -22.34 -19.21
C VAL A 354 26.17 -21.34 -18.37
N GLU A 355 27.00 -20.52 -19.04
CA GLU A 355 27.74 -19.41 -18.41
C GLU A 355 26.80 -18.46 -17.65
N ALA A 356 25.70 -18.02 -18.31
CA ALA A 356 24.70 -17.16 -17.71
C ALA A 356 23.99 -17.83 -16.52
N LEU A 357 23.60 -19.10 -16.65
CA LEU A 357 22.91 -19.81 -15.57
C LEU A 357 23.82 -20.02 -14.35
N ILE A 358 25.11 -20.37 -14.54
CA ILE A 358 26.06 -20.50 -13.43
C ILE A 358 26.15 -19.17 -12.66
N MET A 359 26.31 -18.07 -13.35
CA MET A 359 26.44 -16.75 -12.71
C MET A 359 25.14 -16.32 -12.01
N GLU A 360 23.99 -16.45 -12.66
CA GLU A 360 22.69 -16.08 -12.07
C GLU A 360 22.36 -16.92 -10.84
N VAL A 361 22.62 -18.22 -10.87
CA VAL A 361 22.44 -19.10 -9.71
C VAL A 361 23.40 -18.73 -8.59
N ALA A 362 24.67 -18.45 -8.88
CA ALA A 362 25.64 -18.02 -7.89
C ALA A 362 25.21 -16.71 -7.20
N ILE A 363 24.75 -15.71 -7.96
CA ILE A 363 24.24 -14.45 -7.40
C ILE A 363 22.96 -14.67 -6.59
N GLU A 364 22.06 -15.55 -7.01
CA GLU A 364 20.84 -15.83 -6.25
C GLU A 364 21.14 -16.54 -4.92
N ILE A 365 22.13 -17.46 -4.89
CA ILE A 365 22.62 -18.07 -3.65
C ILE A 365 23.23 -17.02 -2.72
N LEU A 366 24.08 -16.13 -3.25
CA LEU A 366 24.67 -15.04 -2.46
C LEU A 366 23.60 -14.10 -1.88
N ARG A 367 22.58 -13.78 -2.65
CA ARG A 367 21.45 -12.96 -2.19
C ARG A 367 20.68 -13.63 -1.08
N GLU A 368 20.31 -14.92 -1.24
CA GLU A 368 19.59 -15.68 -0.22
C GLU A 368 20.40 -15.76 1.09
N ALA A 369 21.70 -15.97 0.98
CA ALA A 369 22.60 -15.95 2.14
C ALA A 369 22.66 -14.57 2.81
N SER A 370 22.74 -13.48 2.00
CA SER A 370 22.85 -12.11 2.51
C SER A 370 21.61 -11.67 3.31
N VAL A 371 20.42 -12.08 2.92
CA VAL A 371 19.16 -11.74 3.62
C VAL A 371 19.10 -12.39 5.00
N ARG A 372 19.74 -13.55 5.20
CA ARG A 372 19.72 -14.29 6.47
C ARG A 372 20.80 -13.86 7.47
N LEU A 373 21.72 -13.03 7.05
CA LEU A 373 22.80 -12.55 7.92
C LEU A 373 22.35 -11.31 8.70
N PRO A 374 22.64 -11.23 10.02
CA PRO A 374 22.18 -10.13 10.85
C PRO A 374 22.91 -8.82 10.56
N GLY A 375 22.16 -7.73 10.58
CA GLY A 375 22.67 -6.37 10.54
C GLY A 375 23.47 -6.01 9.27
N PRO A 376 24.54 -5.22 9.38
CA PRO A 376 25.31 -4.71 8.25
C PRO A 376 26.22 -5.77 7.59
N ILE A 377 26.34 -6.95 8.18
CA ILE A 377 27.19 -8.05 7.67
C ILE A 377 26.62 -8.60 6.36
N GLY A 378 25.29 -8.73 6.24
CA GLY A 378 24.63 -9.28 5.03
C GLY A 378 24.98 -8.53 3.75
N PRO A 379 24.72 -7.21 3.64
CA PRO A 379 25.09 -6.42 2.48
C PRO A 379 26.59 -6.45 2.17
N THR A 380 27.44 -6.43 3.20
CA THR A 380 28.91 -6.48 3.02
C THR A 380 29.35 -7.80 2.38
N ILE A 381 28.87 -8.94 2.90
CA ILE A 381 29.19 -10.24 2.31
C ILE A 381 28.61 -10.37 0.90
N GLY A 382 27.42 -9.82 0.64
CA GLY A 382 26.84 -9.78 -0.69
C GLY A 382 27.72 -9.06 -1.71
N ILE A 383 28.27 -7.89 -1.35
CA ILE A 383 29.15 -7.10 -2.23
C ILE A 383 30.49 -7.80 -2.41
N VAL A 384 31.16 -8.19 -1.34
CA VAL A 384 32.47 -8.84 -1.39
C VAL A 384 32.36 -10.19 -2.09
N GLY A 385 31.33 -10.98 -1.76
CA GLY A 385 31.08 -12.27 -2.39
C GLY A 385 30.88 -12.14 -3.90
N ALA A 386 30.07 -11.17 -4.35
CA ALA A 386 29.84 -10.95 -5.77
C ALA A 386 31.14 -10.54 -6.52
N LEU A 387 31.95 -9.67 -5.90
CA LEU A 387 33.23 -9.25 -6.48
C LEU A 387 34.21 -10.41 -6.58
N VAL A 388 34.40 -11.16 -5.47
CA VAL A 388 35.34 -12.30 -5.40
C VAL A 388 34.89 -13.43 -6.34
N VAL A 389 33.61 -13.79 -6.34
CA VAL A 389 33.08 -14.84 -7.25
C VAL A 389 33.22 -14.40 -8.71
N GLY A 390 32.91 -13.13 -9.03
CA GLY A 390 33.03 -12.59 -10.40
C GLY A 390 34.48 -12.63 -10.90
N GLU A 391 35.43 -12.12 -10.11
CA GLU A 391 36.85 -12.09 -10.46
C GLU A 391 37.45 -13.50 -10.55
N ALA A 392 37.18 -14.36 -9.57
CA ALA A 392 37.64 -15.74 -9.58
C ALA A 392 37.07 -16.53 -10.78
N ALA A 393 35.82 -16.34 -11.12
CA ALA A 393 35.18 -17.03 -12.24
C ALA A 393 35.78 -16.61 -13.60
N VAL A 394 36.12 -15.32 -13.78
CA VAL A 394 36.83 -14.84 -14.98
C VAL A 394 38.26 -15.34 -15.01
N THR A 395 38.99 -15.27 -13.91
CA THR A 395 40.40 -15.70 -13.83
C THR A 395 40.53 -17.23 -14.07
N ALA A 396 39.56 -17.99 -13.57
CA ALA A 396 39.50 -19.45 -13.82
C ALA A 396 39.01 -19.80 -15.23
N GLY A 397 38.63 -18.85 -16.07
CA GLY A 397 38.08 -19.08 -17.39
C GLY A 397 36.71 -19.77 -17.40
N LEU A 398 35.96 -19.69 -16.31
CA LEU A 398 34.61 -20.28 -16.20
C LEU A 398 33.57 -19.43 -16.88
N VAL A 399 33.73 -18.09 -16.85
CA VAL A 399 32.83 -17.14 -17.46
C VAL A 399 33.59 -16.02 -18.16
N SER A 400 32.96 -15.40 -19.16
CA SER A 400 33.53 -14.28 -19.87
C SER A 400 33.43 -12.97 -19.08
N PRO A 401 34.35 -12.02 -19.23
CA PRO A 401 34.25 -10.69 -18.60
C PRO A 401 32.96 -9.94 -18.96
N VAL A 402 32.48 -10.10 -20.20
CA VAL A 402 31.23 -9.49 -20.66
C VAL A 402 30.01 -10.05 -19.90
N MET A 403 29.99 -11.36 -19.64
CA MET A 403 28.91 -11.98 -18.85
C MET A 403 28.86 -11.43 -17.43
N VAL A 404 30.01 -11.21 -16.79
CA VAL A 404 30.04 -10.63 -15.43
C VAL A 404 29.43 -9.22 -15.41
N ILE A 405 29.74 -8.39 -16.44
CA ILE A 405 29.14 -7.06 -16.57
C ILE A 405 27.60 -7.16 -16.76
N ILE A 406 27.13 -8.08 -17.60
CA ILE A 406 25.71 -8.30 -17.86
C ILE A 406 24.98 -8.70 -16.58
N VAL A 407 25.51 -9.68 -15.85
CA VAL A 407 24.94 -10.16 -14.59
C VAL A 407 24.96 -9.06 -13.52
N ALA A 408 26.03 -8.28 -13.44
CA ALA A 408 26.10 -7.14 -12.54
C ALA A 408 25.00 -6.10 -12.83
N LEU A 409 24.84 -5.66 -14.09
CA LEU A 409 23.80 -4.73 -14.51
C LEU A 409 22.38 -5.30 -14.24
N THR A 410 22.20 -6.58 -14.49
CA THR A 410 20.94 -7.29 -14.25
C THR A 410 20.58 -7.32 -12.76
N THR A 411 21.58 -7.60 -11.93
CA THR A 411 21.44 -7.64 -10.46
C THR A 411 21.10 -6.25 -9.92
N ILE A 412 21.86 -5.20 -10.32
CA ILE A 412 21.58 -3.81 -9.93
C ILE A 412 20.18 -3.41 -10.40
N GLY A 413 19.81 -3.74 -11.64
CA GLY A 413 18.48 -3.47 -12.18
C GLY A 413 17.35 -4.10 -11.38
N SER A 414 17.56 -5.29 -10.81
CA SER A 414 16.56 -5.97 -9.98
C SER A 414 16.29 -5.28 -8.64
N PHE A 415 17.25 -4.52 -8.10
CA PHE A 415 17.07 -3.72 -6.88
C PHE A 415 16.34 -2.39 -7.11
N ALA A 416 16.21 -1.95 -8.36
CA ALA A 416 15.49 -0.71 -8.68
C ALA A 416 13.96 -0.85 -8.52
N SER A 417 13.41 -2.07 -8.36
CA SER A 417 11.99 -2.29 -8.13
C SER A 417 11.62 -1.93 -6.67
N PRO A 418 10.68 -1.00 -6.44
CA PRO A 418 10.26 -0.64 -5.09
C PRO A 418 9.41 -1.72 -4.41
N SER A 419 8.87 -2.68 -5.15
CA SER A 419 8.11 -3.81 -4.61
C SER A 419 8.95 -5.08 -4.61
N TYR A 420 9.19 -5.64 -3.44
CA TYR A 420 9.96 -6.88 -3.27
C TYR A 420 9.30 -8.08 -3.95
N SER A 421 7.97 -8.24 -3.79
CA SER A 421 7.21 -9.34 -4.39
C SER A 421 7.26 -9.30 -5.92
N ALA A 422 7.14 -8.11 -6.53
CA ALA A 422 7.26 -7.95 -7.98
C ALA A 422 8.69 -8.23 -8.47
N ALA A 423 9.72 -7.82 -7.71
CA ALA A 423 11.11 -8.12 -8.02
C ALA A 423 11.39 -9.63 -8.06
N ILE A 424 10.84 -10.40 -7.10
CA ILE A 424 10.94 -11.87 -7.10
C ILE A 424 10.30 -12.46 -8.36
N SER A 425 9.11 -12.00 -8.74
CA SER A 425 8.42 -12.48 -9.94
C SER A 425 9.27 -12.29 -11.20
N ILE A 426 9.88 -11.12 -11.36
CA ILE A 426 10.75 -10.80 -12.49
C ILE A 426 12.01 -11.70 -12.51
N ARG A 427 12.61 -11.94 -11.34
CA ARG A 427 13.79 -12.82 -11.21
C ARG A 427 13.48 -14.27 -11.60
N MET A 428 12.34 -14.81 -11.13
CA MET A 428 11.91 -16.15 -11.52
C MET A 428 11.69 -16.27 -13.03
N LEU A 429 11.03 -15.29 -13.62
CA LEU A 429 10.75 -15.27 -15.06
C LEU A 429 12.01 -15.14 -15.90
N ARG A 430 13.08 -14.48 -15.41
CA ARG A 430 14.37 -14.36 -16.08
C ARG A 430 14.97 -15.71 -16.42
N PHE A 431 14.94 -16.69 -15.52
CA PHE A 431 15.44 -18.04 -15.79
C PHE A 431 14.70 -18.68 -16.98
N LEU A 432 13.36 -18.52 -17.02
CA LEU A 432 12.56 -19.06 -18.11
C LEU A 432 12.90 -18.39 -19.45
N VAL A 433 13.09 -17.06 -19.46
CA VAL A 433 13.48 -16.33 -20.69
C VAL A 433 14.87 -16.74 -21.17
N MET A 434 15.84 -16.94 -20.25
CA MET A 434 17.19 -17.41 -20.59
C MET A 434 17.16 -18.80 -21.23
N LEU A 435 16.36 -19.72 -20.71
CA LEU A 435 16.19 -21.05 -21.29
C LEU A 435 15.60 -20.98 -22.72
N LEU A 436 14.53 -20.18 -22.90
CA LEU A 436 13.93 -19.98 -24.22
C LEU A 436 14.87 -19.28 -25.20
N ALA A 437 15.65 -18.31 -24.73
CA ALA A 437 16.69 -17.65 -25.53
C ALA A 437 17.81 -18.62 -25.94
N GLY A 438 18.21 -19.53 -25.05
CA GLY A 438 19.21 -20.56 -25.34
C GLY A 438 18.76 -21.64 -26.31
N MET A 439 17.45 -21.88 -26.42
CA MET A 439 16.86 -22.85 -27.35
C MET A 439 16.48 -22.23 -28.70
N PHE A 440 15.94 -21.01 -28.71
CA PHE A 440 15.31 -20.40 -29.89
C PHE A 440 15.84 -19.01 -30.22
N GLY A 441 16.88 -18.52 -29.55
CA GLY A 441 17.42 -17.20 -29.76
C GLY A 441 16.40 -16.07 -29.52
N LEU A 442 16.40 -15.05 -30.36
CA LEU A 442 15.45 -13.92 -30.30
C LEU A 442 13.99 -14.35 -30.45
N TYR A 443 13.74 -15.41 -31.23
CA TYR A 443 12.38 -15.94 -31.36
C TYR A 443 11.83 -16.44 -30.03
N GLY A 444 12.67 -17.10 -29.21
CA GLY A 444 12.29 -17.54 -27.86
C GLY A 444 11.94 -16.37 -26.93
N ILE A 445 12.70 -15.28 -27.00
CA ILE A 445 12.43 -14.05 -26.23
C ILE A 445 11.09 -13.43 -26.68
N MET A 446 10.86 -13.32 -28.00
CA MET A 446 9.61 -12.78 -28.54
C MET A 446 8.39 -13.62 -28.13
N LEU A 447 8.49 -14.94 -28.24
CA LEU A 447 7.42 -15.87 -27.82
C LEU A 447 7.10 -15.68 -26.33
N PHE A 448 8.13 -15.61 -25.49
CA PHE A 448 7.96 -15.36 -24.06
C PHE A 448 7.23 -14.04 -23.80
N LEU A 449 7.65 -12.93 -24.45
CA LEU A 449 7.02 -11.62 -24.26
C LEU A 449 5.54 -11.63 -24.67
N ILE A 450 5.19 -12.31 -25.76
CA ILE A 450 3.80 -12.47 -26.19
C ILE A 450 2.98 -13.22 -25.13
N VAL A 451 3.48 -14.36 -24.66
CA VAL A 451 2.82 -15.16 -23.62
C VAL A 451 2.68 -14.35 -22.32
N LEU A 452 3.73 -13.61 -21.91
CA LEU A 452 3.72 -12.75 -20.76
C LEU A 452 2.66 -11.66 -20.86
N LEU A 453 2.57 -10.97 -22.00
CA LEU A 453 1.56 -9.92 -22.23
C LEU A 453 0.13 -10.47 -22.21
N ILE A 454 -0.09 -11.65 -22.81
CA ILE A 454 -1.40 -12.34 -22.77
C ILE A 454 -1.74 -12.69 -21.30
N HIS A 455 -0.79 -13.25 -20.56
CA HIS A 455 -0.98 -13.60 -19.16
C HIS A 455 -1.35 -12.37 -18.33
N LEU A 456 -0.54 -11.31 -18.37
CA LEU A 456 -0.79 -10.08 -17.61
C LEU A 456 -2.11 -9.41 -17.97
N SER A 457 -2.49 -9.40 -19.26
CA SER A 457 -3.76 -8.83 -19.73
C SER A 457 -4.98 -9.68 -19.30
N SER A 458 -4.78 -10.98 -19.05
CA SER A 458 -5.84 -11.88 -18.59
C SER A 458 -6.05 -11.85 -17.07
N LEU A 459 -5.07 -11.31 -16.30
CA LEU A 459 -5.16 -11.22 -14.85
C LEU A 459 -6.15 -10.14 -14.42
N LYS A 460 -6.81 -10.42 -13.30
CA LYS A 460 -7.66 -9.46 -12.59
C LYS A 460 -7.29 -9.48 -11.11
N SER A 461 -7.55 -8.39 -10.42
CA SER A 461 -7.46 -8.29 -8.97
C SER A 461 -8.79 -7.75 -8.45
N PHE A 462 -9.56 -8.58 -7.77
CA PHE A 462 -10.90 -8.25 -7.25
C PHE A 462 -11.80 -7.57 -8.30
N GLY A 463 -11.81 -8.14 -9.53
CA GLY A 463 -12.61 -7.65 -10.65
C GLY A 463 -11.96 -6.51 -11.46
N VAL A 464 -10.89 -5.88 -10.98
CA VAL A 464 -10.16 -4.83 -11.70
C VAL A 464 -9.12 -5.48 -12.63
N PRO A 465 -9.06 -5.08 -13.92
CA PRO A 465 -8.04 -5.59 -14.84
C PRO A 465 -6.62 -5.22 -14.36
N TYR A 466 -5.75 -6.23 -14.24
CA TYR A 466 -4.40 -6.07 -13.65
C TYR A 466 -3.50 -5.12 -14.45
N MET A 467 -3.62 -5.12 -15.78
CA MET A 467 -2.86 -4.24 -16.68
C MET A 467 -3.46 -2.83 -16.83
N SER A 468 -4.51 -2.50 -16.06
CA SER A 468 -5.05 -1.14 -16.09
C SER A 468 -3.98 -0.12 -15.66
N PRO A 469 -3.89 1.06 -16.33
CA PRO A 469 -4.74 1.62 -17.38
C PRO A 469 -4.33 1.27 -18.83
N PHE A 470 -3.37 0.36 -19.07
CA PHE A 470 -2.94 -0.04 -20.41
C PHE A 470 -3.97 -0.92 -21.12
N SER A 471 -4.55 -1.88 -20.37
CA SER A 471 -5.56 -2.79 -20.88
C SER A 471 -6.68 -2.97 -19.84
N PRO A 472 -7.91 -2.46 -20.11
CA PRO A 472 -8.30 -1.61 -21.25
C PRO A 472 -7.64 -0.22 -21.22
N LEU A 473 -7.39 0.35 -22.41
CA LEU A 473 -6.71 1.64 -22.54
C LEU A 473 -7.55 2.78 -21.95
N ASN A 474 -7.04 3.40 -20.89
CA ASN A 474 -7.64 4.56 -20.22
C ASN A 474 -6.65 5.74 -20.21
N LEU A 475 -6.77 6.64 -21.19
CA LEU A 475 -5.89 7.79 -21.35
C LEU A 475 -5.90 8.75 -20.14
N LYS A 476 -7.01 8.84 -19.40
CA LYS A 476 -7.09 9.64 -18.17
C LYS A 476 -6.24 9.05 -17.06
N GLY A 477 -6.24 7.72 -16.94
CA GLY A 477 -5.43 7.00 -15.94
C GLY A 477 -3.94 6.98 -16.27
N MET A 478 -3.54 7.21 -17.53
CA MET A 478 -2.14 7.19 -17.94
C MET A 478 -1.32 8.42 -17.48
N LYS A 479 -1.98 9.48 -17.03
CA LYS A 479 -1.31 10.72 -16.57
C LYS A 479 -0.38 10.52 -15.36
N ASP A 480 -0.52 9.42 -14.64
CA ASP A 480 0.27 9.10 -13.46
C ASP A 480 0.96 7.73 -13.54
N VAL A 481 1.16 7.21 -14.73
CA VAL A 481 1.83 5.93 -14.95
C VAL A 481 3.34 6.13 -15.12
N PHE A 482 3.79 6.58 -16.29
CA PHE A 482 5.21 6.88 -16.55
C PHE A 482 5.55 8.32 -16.21
N ILE A 483 4.68 9.25 -16.60
CA ILE A 483 4.85 10.67 -16.33
C ILE A 483 4.05 11.00 -15.08
N ARG A 484 4.74 11.43 -14.03
CA ARG A 484 4.08 11.91 -12.83
C ARG A 484 3.58 13.33 -13.09
N ALA A 485 2.26 13.50 -13.25
CA ALA A 485 1.68 14.83 -13.43
C ALA A 485 1.82 15.67 -12.14
N PRO A 486 2.08 16.99 -12.21
CA PRO A 486 2.07 17.87 -11.05
C PRO A 486 0.78 17.75 -10.23
N HIS A 487 0.84 17.94 -8.92
CA HIS A 487 -0.31 17.75 -8.02
C HIS A 487 -1.57 18.54 -8.45
N HIS A 488 -1.40 19.77 -8.94
CA HIS A 488 -2.52 20.60 -9.40
C HIS A 488 -3.25 20.06 -10.65
N LEU A 489 -2.63 19.13 -11.40
CA LEU A 489 -3.26 18.45 -12.55
C LEU A 489 -3.90 17.11 -12.17
N LEU A 490 -3.63 16.59 -10.96
CA LEU A 490 -4.22 15.36 -10.43
C LEU A 490 -5.56 15.65 -9.73
N ARG A 491 -6.48 16.28 -10.44
CA ARG A 491 -7.78 16.73 -9.90
C ARG A 491 -8.77 15.59 -9.68
N THR A 492 -8.61 14.48 -10.38
CA THR A 492 -9.50 13.33 -10.31
C THR A 492 -8.75 12.10 -9.81
N ARG A 493 -9.47 11.25 -9.08
CA ARG A 493 -8.99 9.94 -8.65
C ARG A 493 -8.97 8.95 -9.83
N PRO A 494 -8.19 7.86 -9.75
CA PRO A 494 -8.14 6.84 -10.82
C PRO A 494 -9.49 6.15 -11.00
N THR A 495 -10.12 6.32 -12.16
CA THR A 495 -11.46 5.75 -12.46
C THR A 495 -11.47 4.23 -12.61
N MET A 496 -10.30 3.59 -12.69
CA MET A 496 -10.17 2.14 -12.86
C MET A 496 -10.66 1.33 -11.64
N PHE A 497 -10.74 1.95 -10.46
CA PHE A 497 -11.21 1.30 -9.23
C PHE A 497 -12.72 1.46 -9.01
N HIS A 498 -13.48 1.99 -9.98
CA HIS A 498 -14.92 2.22 -9.90
C HIS A 498 -15.36 3.02 -8.66
N ILE A 499 -14.54 3.98 -8.26
CA ILE A 499 -14.76 4.82 -7.08
C ILE A 499 -16.05 5.64 -7.19
N GLN A 500 -16.70 5.87 -6.04
CA GLN A 500 -17.96 6.61 -5.99
C GLN A 500 -17.75 8.12 -6.09
N ASP A 501 -16.63 8.65 -5.57
CA ASP A 501 -16.24 10.07 -5.64
C ASP A 501 -14.97 10.23 -6.49
N GLU A 502 -15.11 10.77 -7.70
CA GLU A 502 -14.01 10.97 -8.63
C GLU A 502 -13.20 12.25 -8.36
N ILE A 503 -13.72 13.20 -7.57
CA ILE A 503 -13.09 14.52 -7.40
C ILE A 503 -12.11 14.49 -6.22
N ARG A 504 -10.83 14.81 -6.50
CA ARG A 504 -9.79 14.97 -5.48
C ARG A 504 -9.60 16.41 -5.04
N MET A 505 -9.76 17.40 -5.96
CA MET A 505 -9.56 18.83 -5.71
C MET A 505 -10.73 19.66 -6.26
N ARG A 506 -11.25 20.58 -5.44
CA ARG A 506 -12.31 21.53 -5.86
C ARG A 506 -11.72 22.68 -6.70
N GLU A 507 -12.50 23.22 -7.65
CA GLU A 507 -12.02 24.30 -8.53
C GLU A 507 -11.80 25.66 -7.83
N GLU A 508 -12.48 25.94 -6.75
CA GLU A 508 -12.43 27.24 -6.06
C GLU A 508 -11.09 27.48 -5.33
N GLU A 509 -10.49 26.47 -4.74
CA GLU A 509 -9.19 26.60 -4.05
C GLU A 509 -7.99 26.82 -5.01
N ASN A 510 -8.13 26.47 -6.29
CA ASN A 510 -7.05 26.60 -7.28
C ASN A 510 -6.92 28.01 -7.89
N ARG A 511 -7.97 28.86 -7.85
CA ARG A 511 -7.87 30.23 -8.37
C ARG A 511 -7.04 31.13 -7.44
N GLU A 512 -7.06 30.87 -6.15
CA GLU A 512 -6.25 31.61 -5.17
C GLU A 512 -4.77 31.17 -5.18
N GLN A 513 -4.48 29.89 -5.48
CA GLN A 513 -3.10 29.38 -5.56
C GLN A 513 -2.42 29.66 -6.92
N ALA A 514 -3.17 29.79 -8.00
CA ALA A 514 -2.64 30.13 -9.33
C ALA A 514 -2.45 31.65 -9.55
N GLY A 515 -2.97 32.48 -8.65
CA GLY A 515 -2.83 33.94 -8.67
C GLY A 515 -1.69 34.48 -7.81
N ARG A 516 -0.85 33.60 -7.22
CA ARG A 516 0.35 34.01 -6.46
C ARG A 516 1.64 33.56 -7.15
#